data_6a0409aafec2e1c86d5470731b6431b6
#
_entry.id   6a0409aafec2e1c86d5470731b6431b6
#
_cell.length_a   1.000
_cell.length_b   1.000
_cell.length_c   1.000
_cell.angle_alpha   90.00
_cell.angle_beta   90.00
_cell.angle_gamma   90.00
#
_symmetry.space_group_name_H-M   'P 1'
#
loop_
_entity.id
_entity.type
_entity.pdbx_description
1 polymer ?
#
loop_
_entity_poly.entity_id
_entity_poly.type
_entity_poly.pdbx_seq_one_letter_code
_entity_poly.pdbx_strand_id
1 'polypeptide(L)'
;GLLVSTHKQDQAQGVHLDASEAKQQIEGGLNNAKALSEVAKNQQTDPLDMLENIQTFLEVLKQEDPKKAAEFQSAVMLLASPKSIAVSSNEDIHLSANGQLTQSAGDSINMSTQKNIVNHASQKISLFAAQEGARLFAGKGKVEIQAQGDGLDVIARKGVQITSTEDTVYITSPTEINLTANGSQVKLNGSGIFPVTGGKLEVKAGQHLFMGGSSINPPALDLPDCSAKQTQAAQNGSAKVDLS
;
A
#
# COMPACT_ATOMS: atom_id res chain seq x y z
N GLY A 1 -15.08 -25.09 20.23
CA GLY A 1 -15.33 -24.26 19.05
C GLY A 1 -16.80 -24.11 18.71
N LEU A 2 -17.10 -23.20 17.83
CA LEU A 2 -18.43 -22.96 17.26
C LEU A 2 -18.31 -22.94 15.74
N LEU A 3 -19.09 -23.78 15.06
CA LEU A 3 -19.25 -23.74 13.60
C LEU A 3 -20.68 -23.31 13.27
N VAL A 4 -20.81 -22.22 12.51
CA VAL A 4 -22.07 -21.82 11.87
C VAL A 4 -21.90 -22.01 10.37
N SER A 5 -22.59 -23.00 9.80
CA SER A 5 -22.45 -23.37 8.39
C SER A 5 -23.82 -23.54 7.73
N THR A 6 -23.91 -23.17 6.47
CA THR A 6 -25.06 -23.40 5.60
C THR A 6 -24.77 -24.46 4.52
N HIS A 7 -23.66 -25.19 4.63
CA HIS A 7 -23.36 -26.33 3.77
C HIS A 7 -24.37 -27.47 4.03
N LYS A 8 -24.90 -28.02 2.95
CA LYS A 8 -25.84 -29.13 3.01
C LYS A 8 -25.07 -30.41 3.40
N GLN A 9 -25.52 -31.06 4.47
CA GLN A 9 -25.07 -32.42 4.81
C GLN A 9 -26.12 -33.43 4.36
N ASP A 10 -25.81 -34.23 3.38
CA ASP A 10 -26.69 -35.28 2.90
C ASP A 10 -26.74 -36.44 3.93
N GLN A 11 -27.95 -36.85 4.28
CA GLN A 11 -28.26 -37.99 5.17
C GLN A 11 -27.84 -37.81 6.65
N ALA A 12 -27.52 -36.64 7.12
CA ALA A 12 -27.13 -36.37 8.52
C ALA A 12 -26.01 -37.32 9.05
N GLN A 13 -25.13 -37.77 8.20
CA GLN A 13 -24.00 -38.64 8.55
C GLN A 13 -22.70 -37.87 8.82
N GLY A 14 -22.74 -36.55 8.75
CA GLY A 14 -21.58 -35.70 9.06
C GLY A 14 -21.17 -35.78 10.53
N VAL A 15 -19.88 -35.72 10.78
CA VAL A 15 -19.35 -35.57 12.14
C VAL A 15 -19.66 -34.16 12.69
N HIS A 16 -19.83 -34.09 13.99
CA HIS A 16 -20.02 -32.80 14.66
C HIS A 16 -18.82 -31.87 14.40
N LEU A 17 -19.07 -30.59 14.07
CA LEU A 17 -18.05 -29.60 13.70
C LEU A 17 -17.27 -29.94 12.40
N ASP A 18 -17.87 -30.60 11.42
CA ASP A 18 -17.24 -30.81 10.12
C ASP A 18 -17.01 -29.48 9.40
N ALA A 19 -15.74 -29.05 9.35
CA ALA A 19 -15.29 -27.81 8.70
C ALA A 19 -14.58 -28.07 7.36
N SER A 20 -14.68 -29.28 6.79
CA SER A 20 -13.95 -29.68 5.58
C SER A 20 -14.16 -28.72 4.40
N GLU A 21 -15.39 -28.33 4.12
CA GLU A 21 -15.74 -27.38 3.04
C GLU A 21 -15.19 -25.96 3.31
N ALA A 22 -15.35 -25.48 4.54
CA ALA A 22 -14.80 -24.18 4.93
C ALA A 22 -13.27 -24.16 4.86
N LYS A 23 -12.63 -25.25 5.28
CA LYS A 23 -11.18 -25.45 5.16
C LYS A 23 -10.72 -25.40 3.71
N GLN A 24 -11.40 -26.09 2.81
CA GLN A 24 -11.08 -26.10 1.38
C GLN A 24 -11.21 -24.68 0.77
N GLN A 25 -12.22 -23.89 1.17
CA GLN A 25 -12.37 -22.50 0.74
C GLN A 25 -11.19 -21.62 1.21
N ILE A 26 -10.77 -21.76 2.46
CA ILE A 26 -9.64 -21.00 3.03
C ILE A 26 -8.32 -21.45 2.37
N GLU A 27 -8.12 -22.74 2.11
CA GLU A 27 -6.95 -23.25 1.38
C GLU A 27 -6.87 -22.69 -0.05
N GLY A 28 -8.01 -22.60 -0.74
CA GLY A 28 -8.10 -21.96 -2.05
C GLY A 28 -7.66 -20.48 -2.01
N GLY A 29 -8.14 -19.72 -1.04
CA GLY A 29 -7.70 -18.33 -0.81
C GLY A 29 -6.22 -18.21 -0.50
N LEU A 30 -5.68 -19.10 0.34
CA LEU A 30 -4.26 -19.16 0.66
C LEU A 30 -3.39 -19.44 -0.59
N ASN A 31 -3.80 -20.36 -1.44
CA ASN A 31 -3.05 -20.70 -2.66
C ASN A 31 -3.01 -19.52 -3.64
N ASN A 32 -4.12 -18.79 -3.81
CA ASN A 32 -4.15 -17.55 -4.60
C ASN A 32 -3.22 -16.48 -4.00
N ALA A 33 -3.26 -16.28 -2.69
CA ALA A 33 -2.40 -15.33 -2.00
C ALA A 33 -0.91 -15.70 -2.12
N LYS A 34 -0.55 -16.98 -2.04
CA LYS A 34 0.83 -17.46 -2.28
C LYS A 34 1.31 -17.12 -3.69
N ALA A 35 0.50 -17.38 -4.70
CA ALA A 35 0.85 -17.09 -6.08
C ALA A 35 1.10 -15.59 -6.29
N LEU A 36 0.25 -14.70 -5.77
CA LEU A 36 0.44 -13.26 -5.83
C LEU A 36 1.67 -12.79 -5.05
N SER A 37 1.95 -13.38 -3.89
CA SER A 37 3.13 -13.07 -3.07
C SER A 37 4.43 -13.43 -3.79
N GLU A 38 4.47 -14.54 -4.51
CA GLU A 38 5.64 -14.91 -5.33
C GLU A 38 5.85 -13.94 -6.52
N VAL A 39 4.77 -13.49 -7.15
CA VAL A 39 4.87 -12.45 -8.19
C VAL A 39 5.45 -11.16 -7.61
N ALA A 40 5.00 -10.74 -6.43
CA ALA A 40 5.52 -9.54 -5.74
C ALA A 40 7.03 -9.68 -5.44
N LYS A 41 7.46 -10.80 -4.87
CA LYS A 41 8.89 -11.09 -4.63
C LYS A 41 9.73 -11.02 -5.89
N ASN A 42 9.26 -11.62 -6.99
CA ASN A 42 9.96 -11.61 -8.27
C ASN A 42 10.08 -10.19 -8.87
N GLN A 43 9.19 -9.28 -8.50
CA GLN A 43 9.24 -7.86 -8.84
C GLN A 43 9.99 -7.02 -7.80
N GLN A 44 10.65 -7.65 -6.83
CA GLN A 44 11.40 -6.99 -5.75
C GLN A 44 10.53 -6.07 -4.89
N THR A 45 9.27 -6.47 -4.68
CA THR A 45 8.33 -5.78 -3.78
C THR A 45 8.01 -6.65 -2.56
N ASP A 46 7.21 -6.11 -1.64
CA ASP A 46 6.89 -6.79 -0.39
C ASP A 46 5.99 -8.02 -0.59
N PRO A 47 6.35 -9.18 -0.01
CA PRO A 47 5.47 -10.34 0.06
C PRO A 47 4.30 -10.09 1.02
N LEU A 48 3.28 -10.96 0.95
CA LEU A 48 2.15 -10.94 1.88
C LEU A 48 2.53 -11.62 3.21
N ASP A 49 2.39 -10.91 4.32
CA ASP A 49 2.72 -11.41 5.67
C ASP A 49 1.68 -12.39 6.23
N MET A 50 0.48 -12.44 5.64
CA MET A 50 -0.65 -13.24 6.14
C MET A 50 -0.52 -14.75 5.92
N LEU A 51 0.41 -15.21 5.09
CA LEU A 51 0.46 -16.59 4.60
C LEU A 51 0.68 -17.62 5.72
N GLU A 52 1.62 -17.34 6.62
CA GLU A 52 1.95 -18.21 7.75
C GLU A 52 0.78 -18.31 8.74
N ASN A 53 0.13 -17.18 9.03
CA ASN A 53 -0.99 -17.15 9.97
C ASN A 53 -2.21 -17.93 9.46
N ILE A 54 -2.51 -17.83 8.15
CA ILE A 54 -3.59 -18.65 7.56
C ILE A 54 -3.22 -20.14 7.59
N GLN A 55 -1.96 -20.51 7.34
CA GLN A 55 -1.50 -21.90 7.46
C GLN A 55 -1.67 -22.42 8.88
N THR A 56 -1.23 -21.65 9.88
CA THR A 56 -1.39 -22.00 11.30
C THR A 56 -2.87 -22.14 11.66
N PHE A 57 -3.74 -21.27 11.18
CA PHE A 57 -5.18 -21.37 11.39
C PHE A 57 -5.76 -22.65 10.77
N LEU A 58 -5.33 -23.04 9.58
CA LEU A 58 -5.78 -24.27 8.92
C LEU A 58 -5.38 -25.53 9.72
N GLU A 59 -4.23 -25.51 10.42
CA GLU A 59 -3.84 -26.63 11.31
C GLU A 59 -4.84 -26.78 12.48
N VAL A 60 -5.33 -25.69 13.04
CA VAL A 60 -6.34 -25.70 14.11
C VAL A 60 -7.66 -26.37 13.66
N LEU A 61 -7.97 -26.32 12.37
CA LEU A 61 -9.16 -26.94 11.78
C LEU A 61 -8.94 -28.41 11.37
N LYS A 62 -7.73 -28.98 11.54
CA LYS A 62 -7.46 -30.38 11.21
C LYS A 62 -8.11 -31.32 12.22
N GLN A 63 -8.75 -32.35 11.69
CA GLN A 63 -9.24 -33.47 12.47
C GLN A 63 -8.12 -34.51 12.59
N GLU A 64 -7.71 -34.85 13.82
CA GLU A 64 -6.63 -35.82 14.04
C GLU A 64 -7.08 -37.27 13.89
N ASP A 65 -8.31 -37.59 14.27
CA ASP A 65 -8.84 -38.97 14.21
C ASP A 65 -10.23 -38.99 13.56
N PRO A 66 -10.35 -39.57 12.34
CA PRO A 66 -11.64 -39.68 11.66
C PRO A 66 -12.73 -40.50 12.40
N LYS A 67 -12.35 -41.22 13.43
CA LYS A 67 -13.28 -42.05 14.22
C LYS A 67 -13.81 -41.35 15.46
N LYS A 68 -13.24 -40.22 15.84
CA LYS A 68 -13.70 -39.34 16.94
C LYS A 68 -14.60 -38.25 16.45
N ALA A 69 -15.41 -37.69 17.33
CA ALA A 69 -16.15 -36.46 17.03
C ALA A 69 -15.17 -35.37 16.61
N ALA A 70 -15.46 -34.67 15.49
CA ALA A 70 -14.61 -33.59 15.03
C ALA A 70 -14.61 -32.47 16.09
N GLU A 71 -13.41 -32.03 16.44
CA GLU A 71 -13.23 -30.90 17.35
C GLU A 71 -12.13 -29.98 16.80
N PHE A 72 -12.25 -28.68 17.03
CA PHE A 72 -11.18 -27.76 16.74
C PHE A 72 -10.09 -27.87 17.81
N GLN A 73 -8.82 -27.87 17.42
CA GLN A 73 -7.70 -27.95 18.35
C GLN A 73 -7.56 -26.74 19.29
N SER A 74 -8.31 -25.67 19.02
CA SER A 74 -8.40 -24.51 19.87
C SER A 74 -9.79 -23.87 19.85
N ALA A 75 -10.03 -22.84 20.68
CA ALA A 75 -11.28 -22.10 20.69
C ALA A 75 -11.42 -21.23 19.45
N VAL A 76 -12.25 -21.65 18.50
CA VAL A 76 -12.51 -20.99 17.21
C VAL A 76 -14.01 -20.80 17.02
N MET A 77 -14.40 -19.64 16.46
CA MET A 77 -15.70 -19.41 15.85
C MET A 77 -15.54 -19.33 14.34
N LEU A 78 -16.18 -20.20 13.60
CA LEU A 78 -16.11 -20.29 12.14
C LEU A 78 -17.50 -20.07 11.54
N LEU A 79 -17.64 -19.07 10.66
CA LEU A 79 -18.82 -18.83 9.85
C LEU A 79 -18.52 -19.20 8.40
N ALA A 80 -19.27 -20.11 7.83
CA ALA A 80 -19.02 -20.60 6.47
C ALA A 80 -20.33 -20.78 5.69
N SER A 81 -20.28 -20.46 4.39
CA SER A 81 -21.40 -20.65 3.48
C SER A 81 -20.90 -21.03 2.09
N PRO A 82 -21.55 -21.97 1.39
CA PRO A 82 -21.22 -22.31 0.00
C PRO A 82 -21.64 -21.20 -0.99
N LYS A 83 -22.37 -20.20 -0.57
CA LYS A 83 -22.89 -19.11 -1.40
C LYS A 83 -22.38 -17.75 -0.89
N SER A 84 -23.11 -17.13 0.02
CA SER A 84 -22.82 -15.76 0.47
C SER A 84 -23.00 -15.62 1.96
N ILE A 85 -22.22 -14.71 2.54
CA ILE A 85 -22.40 -14.21 3.91
C ILE A 85 -22.55 -12.70 3.79
N ALA A 86 -23.61 -12.14 4.37
CA ALA A 86 -23.83 -10.71 4.48
C ALA A 86 -23.78 -10.30 5.95
N VAL A 87 -23.05 -9.22 6.23
CA VAL A 87 -23.01 -8.58 7.53
C VAL A 87 -23.43 -7.13 7.34
N SER A 88 -24.49 -6.70 7.99
CA SER A 88 -25.00 -5.34 7.89
C SER A 88 -25.49 -4.84 9.23
N SER A 89 -25.41 -3.54 9.46
CA SER A 89 -25.93 -2.85 10.64
C SER A 89 -26.52 -1.51 10.23
N ASN A 90 -27.51 -1.02 10.96
CA ASN A 90 -28.02 0.35 10.78
C ASN A 90 -27.10 1.41 11.37
N GLU A 91 -26.13 1.00 12.18
CA GLU A 91 -25.14 1.88 12.82
C GLU A 91 -23.73 1.42 12.45
N ASP A 92 -22.98 0.87 13.38
CA ASP A 92 -21.57 0.54 13.20
C ASP A 92 -21.29 -0.96 13.10
N ILE A 93 -20.23 -1.33 12.40
CA ILE A 93 -19.61 -2.64 12.44
C ILE A 93 -18.16 -2.46 12.83
N HIS A 94 -17.75 -2.97 13.99
CA HIS A 94 -16.39 -2.93 14.50
C HIS A 94 -15.70 -4.28 14.31
N LEU A 95 -14.58 -4.28 13.58
CA LEU A 95 -13.70 -5.44 13.44
C LEU A 95 -12.36 -5.13 14.09
N SER A 96 -11.97 -5.87 15.10
CA SER A 96 -10.74 -5.69 15.87
C SER A 96 -10.06 -7.03 16.15
N ALA A 97 -8.75 -7.08 16.01
CA ALA A 97 -7.93 -8.23 16.32
C ALA A 97 -6.63 -7.77 17.00
N ASN A 98 -6.19 -8.45 18.06
CA ASN A 98 -4.87 -8.22 18.64
C ASN A 98 -3.74 -8.76 17.75
N GLY A 99 -4.04 -9.73 16.89
CA GLY A 99 -3.14 -10.25 15.87
C GLY A 99 -3.42 -9.62 14.50
N GLN A 100 -3.61 -10.42 13.48
CA GLN A 100 -3.85 -9.95 12.12
C GLN A 100 -5.34 -9.95 11.77
N LEU A 101 -5.76 -8.93 11.03
CA LEU A 101 -7.02 -8.92 10.28
C LEU A 101 -6.69 -9.16 8.79
N THR A 102 -7.09 -10.32 8.27
CA THR A 102 -6.80 -10.74 6.91
C THR A 102 -8.06 -10.68 6.05
N GLN A 103 -7.98 -10.04 4.90
CA GLN A 103 -9.03 -10.05 3.87
C GLN A 103 -8.46 -10.60 2.57
N SER A 104 -9.12 -11.60 2.00
CA SER A 104 -8.72 -12.22 0.74
C SER A 104 -9.98 -12.52 -0.09
N ALA A 105 -9.94 -12.20 -1.37
CA ALA A 105 -11.01 -12.50 -2.33
C ALA A 105 -10.43 -13.15 -3.58
N GLY A 106 -11.16 -14.08 -4.18
CA GLY A 106 -10.77 -14.71 -5.44
C GLY A 106 -10.95 -13.80 -6.65
N ASP A 107 -11.72 -12.73 -6.52
CA ASP A 107 -11.96 -11.76 -7.58
C ASP A 107 -11.63 -10.33 -7.09
N SER A 108 -12.49 -9.65 -6.38
CA SER A 108 -12.32 -8.24 -6.06
C SER A 108 -12.62 -7.90 -4.61
N ILE A 109 -11.90 -6.94 -4.05
CA ILE A 109 -12.25 -6.25 -2.80
C ILE A 109 -12.63 -4.81 -3.17
N ASN A 110 -13.89 -4.43 -2.93
CA ASN A 110 -14.41 -3.10 -3.19
C ASN A 110 -14.69 -2.36 -1.89
N MET A 111 -14.12 -1.18 -1.74
CA MET A 111 -14.33 -0.29 -0.60
C MET A 111 -14.94 1.02 -1.08
N SER A 112 -16.07 1.42 -0.51
CA SER A 112 -16.76 2.66 -0.87
C SER A 112 -17.33 3.35 0.35
N THR A 113 -17.22 4.66 0.42
CA THR A 113 -17.78 5.48 1.50
C THR A 113 -18.18 6.85 0.96
N GLN A 114 -19.15 7.48 1.61
CA GLN A 114 -19.57 8.86 1.29
C GLN A 114 -18.66 9.94 1.91
N LYS A 115 -17.79 9.57 2.85
CA LYS A 115 -16.91 10.53 3.56
C LYS A 115 -15.45 10.18 3.35
N ASN A 116 -14.88 9.35 4.22
CA ASN A 116 -13.43 9.16 4.28
C ASN A 116 -13.05 7.67 4.33
N ILE A 117 -11.96 7.34 3.65
CA ILE A 117 -11.19 6.11 3.89
C ILE A 117 -9.86 6.56 4.46
N VAL A 118 -9.52 6.13 5.67
CA VAL A 118 -8.30 6.51 6.38
C VAL A 118 -7.50 5.26 6.71
N ASN A 119 -6.26 5.18 6.24
CA ASN A 119 -5.36 4.07 6.49
C ASN A 119 -4.13 4.57 7.25
N HIS A 120 -3.87 4.04 8.43
CA HIS A 120 -2.67 4.33 9.22
C HIS A 120 -1.91 3.05 9.51
N ALA A 121 -0.60 3.09 9.36
CA ALA A 121 0.30 2.01 9.75
C ALA A 121 1.52 2.60 10.47
N SER A 122 1.95 1.98 11.56
CA SER A 122 3.14 2.42 12.30
C SER A 122 4.45 2.14 11.57
N GLN A 123 4.45 1.18 10.66
CA GLN A 123 5.68 0.79 9.95
C GLN A 123 5.58 1.09 8.45
N LYS A 124 4.65 0.46 7.73
CA LYS A 124 4.63 0.51 6.27
C LYS A 124 3.23 0.30 5.69
N ILE A 125 2.94 1.02 4.61
CA ILE A 125 1.83 0.70 3.69
C ILE A 125 2.45 0.32 2.36
N SER A 126 2.16 -0.90 1.86
CA SER A 126 2.63 -1.39 0.58
C SER A 126 1.45 -1.64 -0.35
N LEU A 127 1.54 -1.11 -1.57
CA LEU A 127 0.51 -1.27 -2.62
C LEU A 127 1.19 -1.86 -3.87
N PHE A 128 0.76 -3.04 -4.28
CA PHE A 128 1.28 -3.72 -5.45
C PHE A 128 0.16 -4.13 -6.41
N ALA A 129 0.30 -3.81 -7.68
CA ALA A 129 -0.58 -4.26 -8.76
C ALA A 129 0.24 -5.02 -9.81
N ALA A 130 -0.06 -6.30 -10.00
CA ALA A 130 0.75 -7.18 -10.84
C ALA A 130 0.61 -6.90 -12.36
N GLN A 131 -0.54 -6.41 -12.85
CA GLN A 131 -0.83 -6.34 -14.28
C GLN A 131 -1.34 -4.97 -14.73
N GLU A 132 -2.48 -4.51 -14.22
CA GLU A 132 -3.20 -3.34 -14.75
C GLU A 132 -2.72 -1.99 -14.17
N GLY A 133 -1.75 -2.02 -13.24
CA GLY A 133 -1.17 -0.84 -12.62
C GLY A 133 -2.01 -0.25 -11.49
N ALA A 134 -1.57 0.91 -10.99
CA ALA A 134 -2.22 1.65 -9.92
C ALA A 134 -2.58 3.06 -10.39
N ARG A 135 -3.72 3.59 -9.96
CA ARG A 135 -4.23 4.92 -10.32
C ARG A 135 -4.61 5.70 -9.08
N LEU A 136 -4.17 6.94 -9.02
CA LEU A 136 -4.50 7.88 -7.95
C LEU A 136 -5.11 9.14 -8.57
N PHE A 137 -6.38 9.41 -8.32
CA PHE A 137 -7.10 10.56 -8.84
C PHE A 137 -7.75 11.36 -7.72
N ALA A 138 -7.66 12.68 -7.78
CA ALA A 138 -8.46 13.59 -6.99
C ALA A 138 -9.38 14.39 -7.94
N GLY A 139 -10.70 14.24 -7.80
CA GLY A 139 -11.67 14.96 -8.64
C GLY A 139 -11.73 16.46 -8.31
N LYS A 140 -11.48 16.83 -7.06
CA LYS A 140 -11.30 18.22 -6.57
C LYS A 140 -10.24 18.22 -5.50
N GLY A 141 -9.53 19.33 -5.36
CA GLY A 141 -8.41 19.41 -4.43
C GLY A 141 -7.15 18.77 -4.98
N LYS A 142 -6.09 18.80 -4.21
CA LYS A 142 -4.76 18.33 -4.60
C LYS A 142 -4.51 16.88 -4.21
N VAL A 143 -3.58 16.23 -4.91
CA VAL A 143 -2.91 15.02 -4.45
C VAL A 143 -1.59 15.45 -3.80
N GLU A 144 -1.36 15.08 -2.54
CA GLU A 144 -0.09 15.31 -1.84
C GLU A 144 0.67 14.00 -1.67
N ILE A 145 1.95 14.00 -2.03
CA ILE A 145 2.88 12.91 -1.79
C ILE A 145 4.10 13.52 -1.09
N GLN A 146 4.33 13.17 0.17
CA GLN A 146 5.40 13.72 1.00
C GLN A 146 6.20 12.61 1.67
N ALA A 147 7.53 12.71 1.62
CA ALA A 147 8.46 11.94 2.46
C ALA A 147 9.12 12.95 3.43
N GLN A 148 8.71 12.94 4.70
CA GLN A 148 9.12 13.96 5.66
C GLN A 148 10.48 13.69 6.31
N GLY A 149 10.93 12.44 6.38
CA GLY A 149 12.19 12.05 7.03
C GLY A 149 13.23 11.48 6.09
N ASP A 150 12.87 11.24 4.81
CA ASP A 150 13.76 10.60 3.84
C ASP A 150 13.38 11.01 2.40
N GLY A 151 13.97 10.37 1.40
CA GLY A 151 13.78 10.66 -0.02
C GLY A 151 12.45 10.16 -0.59
N LEU A 152 12.09 10.68 -1.75
CA LEU A 152 11.01 10.21 -2.62
C LEU A 152 11.60 9.79 -3.96
N ASP A 153 11.52 8.51 -4.31
CA ASP A 153 11.93 7.97 -5.59
C ASP A 153 10.73 7.79 -6.53
N VAL A 154 10.82 8.35 -7.72
CA VAL A 154 9.87 8.14 -8.82
C VAL A 154 10.59 7.45 -9.97
N ILE A 155 10.38 6.15 -10.15
CA ILE A 155 11.11 5.33 -11.10
C ILE A 155 10.14 4.70 -12.10
N ALA A 156 10.43 4.86 -13.40
CA ALA A 156 9.69 4.21 -14.47
C ALA A 156 10.64 3.59 -15.50
N ARG A 157 10.34 2.38 -15.94
CA ARG A 157 11.13 1.71 -16.98
C ARG A 157 11.08 2.43 -18.33
N LYS A 158 9.93 2.99 -18.72
CA LYS A 158 9.73 3.60 -20.05
C LYS A 158 9.81 5.11 -20.01
N GLY A 159 9.12 5.77 -19.13
CA GLY A 159 9.12 7.22 -19.06
C GLY A 159 8.36 7.76 -17.87
N VAL A 160 8.70 8.98 -17.48
CA VAL A 160 7.99 9.79 -16.47
C VAL A 160 7.54 11.05 -17.16
N GLN A 161 6.26 11.38 -17.06
CA GLN A 161 5.70 12.63 -17.60
C GLN A 161 5.18 13.48 -16.43
N ILE A 162 5.62 14.74 -16.41
CA ILE A 162 5.15 15.75 -15.45
C ILE A 162 4.60 16.90 -16.28
N THR A 163 3.30 17.18 -16.16
CA THR A 163 2.62 18.19 -16.97
C THR A 163 1.65 18.99 -16.09
N SER A 164 1.75 20.32 -16.12
CA SER A 164 0.70 21.22 -15.70
C SER A 164 0.01 21.77 -16.96
N THR A 165 -1.31 21.71 -17.03
CA THR A 165 -2.08 22.15 -18.20
C THR A 165 -2.51 23.60 -18.14
N GLU A 166 -2.54 24.19 -16.93
CA GLU A 166 -3.08 25.54 -16.71
C GLU A 166 -2.14 26.44 -15.91
N ASP A 167 -1.12 25.89 -15.25
CA ASP A 167 -0.25 26.66 -14.37
C ASP A 167 1.21 26.17 -14.46
N THR A 168 2.06 26.61 -13.59
CA THR A 168 3.50 26.39 -13.57
C THR A 168 3.86 25.04 -12.94
N VAL A 169 4.92 24.40 -13.44
CA VAL A 169 5.62 23.31 -12.76
C VAL A 169 6.79 23.91 -11.96
N TYR A 170 6.77 23.77 -10.65
CA TYR A 170 7.86 24.19 -9.76
C TYR A 170 8.77 23.01 -9.46
N ILE A 171 10.07 23.17 -9.73
CA ILE A 171 11.14 22.24 -9.33
C ILE A 171 12.11 23.05 -8.51
N THR A 172 12.18 22.84 -7.22
CA THR A 172 12.98 23.64 -6.29
C THR A 172 13.85 22.76 -5.41
N SER A 173 15.10 23.13 -5.21
CA SER A 173 16.02 22.49 -4.28
C SER A 173 16.82 23.57 -3.53
N PRO A 174 17.07 23.43 -2.22
CA PRO A 174 17.93 24.36 -1.49
C PRO A 174 19.42 24.22 -1.86
N THR A 175 19.82 23.12 -2.49
CA THR A 175 21.23 22.83 -2.79
C THR A 175 21.51 22.77 -4.29
N GLU A 176 20.91 21.81 -5.00
CA GLU A 176 21.25 21.56 -6.41
C GLU A 176 20.09 20.86 -7.15
N ILE A 177 19.90 21.20 -8.41
CA ILE A 177 19.06 20.49 -9.38
C ILE A 177 19.95 19.96 -10.49
N ASN A 178 19.91 18.66 -10.74
CA ASN A 178 20.61 17.98 -11.82
C ASN A 178 19.63 17.42 -12.85
N LEU A 179 19.72 17.88 -14.08
CA LEU A 179 19.00 17.35 -15.24
C LEU A 179 20.01 16.64 -16.16
N THR A 180 20.03 15.33 -16.15
CA THR A 180 21.06 14.53 -16.86
C THR A 180 20.41 13.58 -17.87
N ALA A 181 20.94 13.57 -19.08
CA ALA A 181 20.53 12.65 -20.15
C ALA A 181 21.73 12.24 -21.01
N ASN A 182 22.02 10.94 -21.08
CA ASN A 182 23.00 10.34 -22.00
C ASN A 182 24.31 11.13 -22.14
N GLY A 183 24.96 11.47 -21.04
CA GLY A 183 26.26 12.18 -21.03
C GLY A 183 26.18 13.70 -21.18
N SER A 184 24.98 14.28 -21.27
CA SER A 184 24.74 15.73 -21.20
C SER A 184 24.01 16.07 -19.91
N GLN A 185 24.32 17.23 -19.30
CA GLN A 185 23.79 17.66 -18.04
C GLN A 185 23.52 19.17 -18.02
N VAL A 186 22.47 19.58 -17.34
CA VAL A 186 22.29 20.94 -16.84
C VAL A 186 22.25 20.88 -15.32
N LYS A 187 23.19 21.55 -14.66
CA LYS A 187 23.29 21.65 -13.22
C LYS A 187 22.97 23.09 -12.78
N LEU A 188 22.08 23.23 -11.81
CA LEU A 188 21.75 24.51 -11.19
C LEU A 188 22.10 24.43 -9.70
N ASN A 189 22.88 25.38 -9.19
CA ASN A 189 23.20 25.49 -7.77
C ASN A 189 23.59 26.93 -7.41
N GLY A 190 24.00 27.18 -6.15
CA GLY A 190 24.39 28.50 -5.68
C GLY A 190 25.57 29.16 -6.42
N SER A 191 26.37 28.40 -7.16
CA SER A 191 27.50 28.92 -7.94
C SER A 191 27.13 29.29 -9.38
N GLY A 192 25.95 28.84 -9.88
CA GLY A 192 25.49 29.18 -11.23
C GLY A 192 24.73 28.09 -11.96
N ILE A 193 24.58 28.25 -13.27
CA ILE A 193 23.96 27.31 -14.21
C ILE A 193 25.05 26.75 -15.11
N PHE A 194 25.25 25.44 -15.06
CA PHE A 194 26.34 24.73 -15.75
C PHE A 194 25.78 23.73 -16.77
N PRO A 195 25.62 24.10 -18.04
CA PRO A 195 25.41 23.15 -19.10
C PRO A 195 26.72 22.45 -19.46
N VAL A 196 26.72 21.12 -19.50
CA VAL A 196 27.90 20.29 -19.88
C VAL A 196 27.47 19.28 -20.92
N THR A 197 28.19 19.20 -22.01
CA THR A 197 27.96 18.22 -23.10
C THR A 197 29.24 17.93 -23.85
N GLY A 198 29.46 16.68 -24.25
CA GLY A 198 30.51 16.32 -25.22
C GLY A 198 30.11 16.57 -26.68
N GLY A 199 28.86 16.93 -26.93
CA GLY A 199 28.31 17.24 -28.24
C GLY A 199 28.11 18.74 -28.45
N LYS A 200 27.13 19.10 -29.28
CA LYS A 200 26.79 20.47 -29.62
C LYS A 200 25.84 21.11 -28.60
N LEU A 201 26.14 22.30 -28.13
CA LEU A 201 25.20 23.18 -27.47
C LEU A 201 24.59 24.15 -28.48
N GLU A 202 23.30 24.07 -28.75
CA GLU A 202 22.58 24.96 -29.66
C GLU A 202 21.55 25.79 -28.93
N VAL A 203 21.65 27.10 -29.01
CA VAL A 203 20.72 28.04 -28.41
C VAL A 203 20.04 28.84 -29.53
N LYS A 204 18.72 28.72 -29.67
CA LYS A 204 17.93 29.48 -30.64
C LYS A 204 16.99 30.41 -29.88
N ALA A 205 17.14 31.69 -30.09
CA ALA A 205 16.28 32.70 -29.46
C ALA A 205 16.13 33.89 -30.42
N GLY A 206 15.02 34.61 -30.34
CA GLY A 206 14.83 35.87 -31.10
C GLY A 206 15.78 36.96 -30.66
N GLN A 207 16.27 36.92 -29.43
CA GLN A 207 17.24 37.86 -28.88
C GLN A 207 18.10 37.18 -27.81
N HIS A 208 19.39 37.50 -27.74
CA HIS A 208 20.30 37.07 -26.69
C HIS A 208 20.78 38.30 -25.91
N LEU A 209 20.51 38.34 -24.58
CA LEU A 209 20.97 39.39 -23.69
C LEU A 209 21.89 38.82 -22.63
N PHE A 210 23.05 39.41 -22.43
CA PHE A 210 23.99 39.12 -21.36
C PHE A 210 24.06 40.33 -20.45
N MET A 211 23.62 40.20 -19.20
CA MET A 211 23.51 41.26 -18.22
C MET A 211 24.36 40.96 -16.98
N GLY A 212 24.55 41.91 -16.11
CA GLY A 212 25.17 41.70 -14.80
C GLY A 212 24.37 40.72 -13.93
N GLY A 213 25.07 39.97 -13.08
CA GLY A 213 24.45 38.94 -12.23
C GLY A 213 23.47 39.54 -11.23
N SER A 214 22.37 38.83 -10.96
CA SER A 214 21.46 39.04 -9.85
C SER A 214 21.09 37.71 -9.22
N SER A 215 20.73 37.69 -7.94
CA SER A 215 20.30 36.50 -7.23
C SER A 215 18.82 36.56 -6.89
N ILE A 216 18.19 35.41 -6.79
CA ILE A 216 16.83 35.22 -6.30
C ILE A 216 16.85 34.38 -5.02
N ASN A 217 15.94 34.66 -4.10
CA ASN A 217 15.72 33.80 -2.94
C ASN A 217 14.69 32.70 -3.33
N PRO A 218 15.02 31.41 -3.23
CA PRO A 218 14.04 30.37 -3.45
C PRO A 218 12.95 30.43 -2.37
N PRO A 219 11.71 30.05 -2.68
CA PRO A 219 10.66 29.95 -1.66
C PRO A 219 11.07 28.90 -0.62
N ALA A 220 10.99 29.25 0.66
CA ALA A 220 11.16 28.29 1.75
C ALA A 220 9.92 27.39 1.81
N LEU A 221 10.12 26.09 1.82
CA LEU A 221 9.07 25.10 2.09
C LEU A 221 9.31 24.57 3.51
N ASP A 222 8.51 25.03 4.46
CA ASP A 222 8.50 24.47 5.82
C ASP A 222 7.70 23.17 5.81
N LEU A 223 8.38 22.04 5.95
CA LEU A 223 7.75 20.76 6.26
C LEU A 223 7.69 20.61 7.78
N PRO A 224 6.55 20.17 8.35
CA PRO A 224 6.46 19.95 9.79
C PRO A 224 7.47 18.88 10.22
N ASP A 225 8.30 19.19 11.23
CA ASP A 225 9.21 18.22 11.84
C ASP A 225 8.41 17.24 12.73
N CYS A 226 7.99 16.15 12.15
CA CYS A 226 7.25 15.10 12.85
C CYS A 226 8.15 14.01 13.47
N SER A 227 9.45 14.02 13.23
CA SER A 227 10.37 12.92 13.59
C SER A 227 10.40 12.63 15.09
N ALA A 228 10.51 13.65 15.93
CA ALA A 228 10.56 13.51 17.39
C ALA A 228 9.22 13.03 17.98
N LYS A 229 8.10 13.56 17.49
CA LYS A 229 6.74 13.18 17.94
C LYS A 229 6.35 11.78 17.49
N GLN A 230 6.74 11.36 16.29
CA GLN A 230 6.50 10.01 15.78
C GLN A 230 7.29 8.96 16.59
N THR A 231 8.55 9.23 16.90
CA THR A 231 9.39 8.34 17.72
C THR A 231 8.79 8.18 19.12
N GLN A 232 8.31 9.24 19.73
CA GLN A 232 7.67 9.21 21.05
C GLN A 232 6.33 8.46 21.01
N ALA A 233 5.51 8.65 19.99
CA ALA A 233 4.25 7.94 19.81
C ALA A 233 4.48 6.43 19.59
N ALA A 234 5.48 6.05 18.80
CA ALA A 234 5.84 4.66 18.58
C ALA A 234 6.36 3.98 19.86
N GLN A 235 7.18 4.67 20.66
CA GLN A 235 7.70 4.16 21.95
C GLN A 235 6.61 3.99 23.00
N ASN A 236 5.61 4.86 23.01
CA ASN A 236 4.54 4.85 24.00
C ASN A 236 3.31 4.02 23.57
N GLY A 237 3.33 3.40 22.39
CA GLY A 237 2.18 2.67 21.84
C GLY A 237 0.96 3.56 21.57
N SER A 238 1.15 4.88 21.48
CA SER A 238 0.08 5.85 21.26
C SER A 238 -0.30 5.94 19.79
N ALA A 239 -1.58 5.76 19.47
CA ALA A 239 -2.12 5.96 18.13
C ALA A 239 -2.37 7.44 17.77
N LYS A 240 -2.13 8.38 18.70
CA LYS A 240 -2.32 9.82 18.50
C LYS A 240 -0.97 10.54 18.57
N VAL A 241 -0.65 11.29 17.53
CA VAL A 241 0.41 12.29 17.52
C VAL A 241 -0.28 13.65 17.64
N ASP A 242 0.01 14.40 18.70
CA ASP A 242 -0.49 15.77 18.86
C ASP A 242 0.40 16.71 18.03
N LEU A 243 -0.19 17.36 17.02
CA LEU A 243 0.49 18.24 16.06
C LEU A 243 0.36 19.73 16.41
N SER A 244 -0.11 20.06 17.64
CA SER A 244 -0.19 21.46 18.11
C SER A 244 1.15 22.02 18.50
#